data_fe5defcff84fc532816b236bb387ab4e
#
_entry.id   fe5defcff84fc532816b236bb387ab4e
#
_cell.length_a   1.000
_cell.length_b   1.000
_cell.length_c   1.000
_cell.angle_alpha   90.00
_cell.angle_beta   90.00
_cell.angle_gamma   90.00
#
_symmetry.space_group_name_H-M   'P 1'
#
loop_
_entity.id
_entity.type
_entity.pdbx_description
1 polymer ?
#
loop_
_entity_poly.entity_id
_entity_poly.type
_entity_poly.pdbx_seq_one_letter_code
_entity_poly.pdbx_strand_id
1 'polypeptide(L)'
;MPDSCVDEYSCGTAAPLWLNGGHPKVKDGVVTRAVCGHWSNNCCYFQSNPIKVKACPGNYYVYEFVSPVSCHSAYCAEVRNIIINNPTVTPNTTLAAPGIFYPFGSAAGDTRNAAVDDGSSSVIPLLSPFLFFGRTHQQIYVNNNGHLTFNQPSDQYIPYPFPANGGPDIIAGLWTDLDNHARGVVSYHQYTSGSVLTRATQDINNHFPNLIFSASWVFVATWDKVPYYPISNTETSFQVVLISGSSFSFILMNYGDIAVTGHQLEAGYDTVNSIDFFVIPGSNNGSFISNLKNSSNVHVPGRWAFRVDSGRNTSNNNIIGLQMKLSSFSDLTQSGNIESVLQQIKQVLVNYHLPSNIELKLRKRQKLNP
;
A
#
# COMPACT_ATOMS: atom_id res chain seq x y z
N MET A 1 11.93 17.33 -0.15
CA MET A 1 11.78 18.58 0.64
C MET A 1 11.64 19.74 -0.33
N PRO A 2 10.72 20.72 -0.13
CA PRO A 2 10.64 21.90 -0.98
C PRO A 2 11.92 22.75 -0.89
N ASP A 3 12.29 23.39 -1.99
CA ASP A 3 13.41 24.34 -2.08
C ASP A 3 12.92 25.79 -2.33
N SER A 4 11.66 26.00 -2.04
CA SER A 4 10.98 27.31 -2.01
C SER A 4 10.17 27.43 -0.74
N CYS A 5 9.80 28.67 -0.39
CA CYS A 5 8.99 28.98 0.79
C CYS A 5 7.68 28.17 0.78
N VAL A 6 7.32 27.62 1.93
CA VAL A 6 6.08 26.85 2.16
C VAL A 6 5.19 27.69 3.09
N ASP A 7 3.90 27.76 2.80
CA ASP A 7 2.95 28.54 3.59
C ASP A 7 2.82 28.03 5.02
N GLU A 8 2.64 28.95 5.96
CA GLU A 8 2.38 28.65 7.37
C GLU A 8 1.22 27.65 7.51
N TYR A 9 1.25 26.88 8.59
CA TYR A 9 0.27 25.84 8.89
C TYR A 9 0.16 24.71 7.84
N SER A 10 1.18 24.60 6.97
CA SER A 10 1.34 23.48 6.04
C SER A 10 2.16 22.34 6.65
N CYS A 11 2.19 21.20 5.99
CA CYS A 11 2.99 20.02 6.39
C CYS A 11 2.71 19.51 7.82
N GLY A 12 1.47 19.74 8.34
CA GLY A 12 1.06 19.29 9.66
C GLY A 12 1.74 20.03 10.83
N THR A 13 2.29 21.22 10.59
CA THR A 13 2.98 22.02 11.59
C THR A 13 2.61 23.51 11.47
N ALA A 14 2.82 24.30 12.53
CA ALA A 14 2.60 25.74 12.49
C ALA A 14 3.69 26.45 11.67
N ALA A 15 4.95 26.02 11.80
CA ALA A 15 6.09 26.61 11.13
C ALA A 15 6.79 25.58 10.22
N PRO A 16 6.41 25.50 8.94
CA PRO A 16 6.99 24.54 8.00
C PRO A 16 8.45 24.88 7.66
N LEU A 17 9.28 23.84 7.58
CA LEU A 17 10.69 23.95 7.24
C LEU A 17 10.93 23.61 5.77
N TRP A 18 11.65 24.48 5.08
CA TRP A 18 12.00 24.35 3.67
C TRP A 18 13.51 24.55 3.43
N LEU A 19 14.04 24.04 2.31
CA LEU A 19 15.44 24.02 1.97
C LEU A 19 15.87 25.35 1.35
N ASN A 20 16.63 26.14 2.07
CA ASN A 20 17.16 27.40 1.55
C ASN A 20 18.47 27.15 0.78
N GLY A 21 18.55 27.63 -0.46
CA GLY A 21 19.71 27.50 -1.34
C GLY A 21 19.61 26.40 -2.40
N GLY A 22 18.44 25.80 -2.56
CA GLY A 22 18.13 24.85 -3.65
C GLY A 22 18.82 23.47 -3.50
N HIS A 23 18.39 22.55 -4.33
CA HIS A 23 18.94 21.20 -4.38
C HIS A 23 20.27 21.14 -5.13
N PRO A 24 21.22 20.26 -4.70
CA PRO A 24 22.47 20.06 -5.40
C PRO A 24 22.26 19.31 -6.73
N LYS A 25 23.27 19.34 -7.59
CA LYS A 25 23.38 18.46 -8.76
C LYS A 25 24.13 17.17 -8.39
N VAL A 26 23.96 16.10 -9.15
CA VAL A 26 24.61 14.81 -8.89
C VAL A 26 26.15 14.95 -8.73
N LYS A 27 26.78 15.83 -9.54
CA LYS A 27 28.22 16.09 -9.50
C LYS A 27 28.71 16.79 -8.22
N ASP A 28 27.82 17.44 -7.48
CA ASP A 28 28.17 18.23 -6.29
C ASP A 28 28.38 17.34 -5.05
N GLY A 29 28.00 16.05 -5.15
CA GLY A 29 28.13 15.11 -4.05
C GLY A 29 27.18 15.42 -2.89
N VAL A 30 27.67 15.23 -1.66
CA VAL A 30 26.95 15.60 -0.43
C VAL A 30 27.24 17.06 -0.12
N VAL A 31 26.20 17.87 -0.01
CA VAL A 31 26.30 19.30 0.34
C VAL A 31 25.51 19.61 1.60
N THR A 32 25.97 20.61 2.37
CA THR A 32 25.23 21.17 3.49
C THR A 32 24.33 22.30 2.99
N ARG A 33 23.08 22.33 3.43
CA ARG A 33 22.10 23.36 3.08
C ARG A 33 21.46 23.96 4.31
N ALA A 34 21.25 25.26 4.28
CA ALA A 34 20.48 25.96 5.31
C ALA A 34 18.99 25.56 5.21
N VAL A 35 18.31 25.63 6.33
CA VAL A 35 16.87 25.35 6.45
C VAL A 35 16.20 26.56 7.08
N CYS A 36 15.16 27.07 6.41
CA CYS A 36 14.35 28.19 6.87
C CYS A 36 12.98 27.71 7.38
N GLY A 37 12.51 28.33 8.45
CA GLY A 37 11.15 28.16 8.97
C GLY A 37 10.29 29.39 8.65
N HIS A 38 9.12 29.14 8.04
CA HIS A 38 8.13 30.18 7.75
C HIS A 38 7.27 30.43 8.98
N TRP A 39 7.24 31.67 9.46
CA TRP A 39 6.39 32.11 10.57
C TRP A 39 6.16 33.61 10.51
N SER A 40 4.99 34.07 11.01
CA SER A 40 4.61 35.49 11.07
C SER A 40 4.74 36.21 9.72
N ASN A 41 4.25 35.56 8.66
CA ASN A 41 4.32 36.04 7.28
C ASN A 41 5.73 36.34 6.75
N ASN A 42 6.74 35.67 7.33
CA ASN A 42 8.12 35.76 6.91
C ASN A 42 8.67 34.38 6.57
N CYS A 43 8.98 34.16 5.30
CA CYS A 43 9.41 32.86 4.76
C CYS A 43 10.69 32.29 5.41
N CYS A 44 11.50 33.11 6.01
CA CYS A 44 12.69 32.69 6.77
C CYS A 44 12.76 33.44 8.10
N TYR A 45 11.68 33.35 8.87
CA TYR A 45 11.59 33.98 10.19
C TYR A 45 12.67 33.51 11.14
N PHE A 46 13.03 32.24 11.05
CA PHE A 46 14.18 31.65 11.75
C PHE A 46 14.88 30.61 10.88
N GLN A 47 16.14 30.35 11.20
CA GLN A 47 16.91 29.27 10.62
C GLN A 47 16.93 28.08 11.57
N SER A 48 16.63 26.89 11.05
CA SER A 48 16.85 25.64 11.74
C SER A 48 18.28 25.12 11.49
N ASN A 49 18.64 24.04 12.18
CA ASN A 49 19.93 23.39 11.94
C ASN A 49 20.09 23.02 10.47
N PRO A 50 21.26 23.28 9.87
CA PRO A 50 21.51 22.89 8.47
C PRO A 50 21.52 21.37 8.32
N ILE A 51 21.10 20.90 7.15
CA ILE A 51 21.03 19.49 6.82
C ILE A 51 21.97 19.13 5.68
N LYS A 52 22.35 17.85 5.56
CA LYS A 52 23.08 17.37 4.40
C LYS A 52 22.10 16.86 3.34
N VAL A 53 22.39 17.20 2.08
CA VAL A 53 21.59 16.82 0.92
C VAL A 53 22.50 16.26 -0.16
N LYS A 54 22.08 15.18 -0.80
CA LYS A 54 22.75 14.58 -1.95
C LYS A 54 21.77 14.33 -3.07
N ALA A 55 22.11 14.79 -4.29
CA ALA A 55 21.41 14.34 -5.49
C ALA A 55 21.94 12.96 -5.92
N CYS A 56 21.04 12.06 -6.26
CA CYS A 56 21.37 10.72 -6.73
C CYS A 56 21.02 10.54 -8.22
N PRO A 57 21.70 9.64 -8.95
CA PRO A 57 21.28 9.22 -10.28
C PRO A 57 19.84 8.67 -10.22
N GLY A 58 19.01 9.01 -11.20
CA GLY A 58 17.58 8.65 -11.18
C GLY A 58 16.66 9.76 -10.68
N ASN A 59 17.18 10.97 -10.55
CA ASN A 59 16.42 12.20 -10.26
C ASN A 59 15.72 12.22 -8.89
N TYR A 60 16.40 11.75 -7.86
CA TYR A 60 15.95 11.83 -6.48
C TYR A 60 17.03 12.39 -5.56
N TYR A 61 16.61 12.84 -4.36
CA TYR A 61 17.49 13.40 -3.33
C TYR A 61 17.43 12.57 -2.06
N VAL A 62 18.56 12.49 -1.38
CA VAL A 62 18.69 11.90 -0.05
C VAL A 62 19.04 13.01 0.94
N TYR A 63 18.41 13.01 2.11
CA TYR A 63 18.59 14.01 3.15
C TYR A 63 19.04 13.34 4.45
N GLU A 64 20.02 13.96 5.12
CA GLU A 64 20.37 13.64 6.50
C GLU A 64 19.76 14.73 7.38
N PHE A 65 18.57 14.43 7.92
CA PHE A 65 17.84 15.36 8.78
C PHE A 65 18.43 15.41 10.18
N VAL A 66 18.36 16.58 10.81
CA VAL A 66 18.65 16.82 12.22
C VAL A 66 17.40 17.31 12.93
N SER A 67 17.35 17.22 14.26
CA SER A 67 16.20 17.72 15.02
C SER A 67 15.96 19.20 14.74
N PRO A 68 14.71 19.62 14.44
CA PRO A 68 14.36 21.02 14.35
C PRO A 68 14.65 21.78 15.63
N VAL A 69 14.89 23.08 15.52
CA VAL A 69 15.17 23.97 16.68
C VAL A 69 13.91 24.31 17.48
N SER A 70 12.72 24.03 16.96
CA SER A 70 11.42 24.33 17.57
C SER A 70 10.50 23.13 17.52
N CYS A 71 9.74 22.87 18.60
CA CYS A 71 8.71 21.83 18.66
C CYS A 71 7.50 22.10 17.73
N HIS A 72 7.33 23.35 17.27
CA HIS A 72 6.24 23.75 16.37
C HIS A 72 6.67 23.75 14.90
N SER A 73 7.81 23.16 14.57
CA SER A 73 8.33 23.10 13.22
C SER A 73 8.56 21.65 12.76
N ALA A 74 8.33 21.41 11.47
CA ALA A 74 8.57 20.12 10.82
C ALA A 74 9.10 20.30 9.40
N TYR A 75 9.93 19.37 8.96
CA TYR A 75 10.39 19.31 7.57
C TYR A 75 9.23 18.99 6.63
N CYS A 76 9.06 19.79 5.59
CA CYS A 76 8.08 19.54 4.56
C CYS A 76 8.58 18.52 3.54
N ALA A 77 7.68 17.66 3.09
CA ALA A 77 7.87 16.86 1.89
C ALA A 77 7.02 17.46 0.76
N GLU A 78 7.64 17.72 -0.38
CA GLU A 78 6.94 18.08 -1.59
C GLU A 78 6.71 16.82 -2.41
N VAL A 79 5.46 16.45 -2.62
CA VAL A 79 5.10 15.45 -3.62
C VAL A 79 4.99 16.21 -4.93
N ARG A 80 6.10 16.36 -5.66
CA ARG A 80 6.02 16.85 -7.03
C ARG A 80 5.27 15.83 -7.87
N ASN A 81 4.12 16.23 -8.38
CA ASN A 81 3.51 15.53 -9.49
C ASN A 81 4.57 15.51 -10.62
N ILE A 82 5.04 14.34 -10.97
CA ILE A 82 5.85 14.15 -12.17
C ILE A 82 4.96 14.57 -13.33
N ILE A 83 5.12 15.80 -13.81
CA ILE A 83 4.48 16.26 -15.04
C ILE A 83 5.16 15.51 -16.16
N ILE A 84 4.54 14.42 -16.59
CA ILE A 84 4.84 13.86 -17.90
C ILE A 84 4.32 14.91 -18.90
N ASN A 85 5.21 15.53 -19.65
CA ASN A 85 4.86 16.46 -20.74
C ASN A 85 3.89 15.77 -21.69
N ASN A 86 2.62 16.09 -21.58
CA ASN A 86 1.60 15.70 -22.53
C ASN A 86 1.20 16.94 -23.34
N PRO A 87 1.05 16.81 -24.65
CA PRO A 87 0.60 17.92 -25.49
C PRO A 87 -0.84 18.31 -25.13
N THR A 88 -1.10 19.59 -25.20
CA THR A 88 -2.35 20.33 -25.07
C THR A 88 -3.63 19.50 -25.22
N VAL A 89 -4.38 19.30 -24.16
CA VAL A 89 -5.72 18.72 -24.19
C VAL A 89 -6.74 19.77 -23.74
N THR A 90 -7.72 20.00 -24.60
CA THR A 90 -8.91 20.81 -24.39
C THR A 90 -9.77 20.31 -23.22
N PRO A 91 -10.56 21.16 -22.52
CA PRO A 91 -11.27 20.81 -21.29
C PRO A 91 -12.52 19.97 -21.59
N ASN A 92 -12.36 18.66 -21.50
CA ASN A 92 -13.45 17.69 -21.32
C ASN A 92 -12.85 16.41 -20.71
N THR A 93 -12.24 16.50 -19.53
CA THR A 93 -11.52 15.39 -18.89
C THR A 93 -12.39 14.73 -17.83
N THR A 94 -12.96 13.60 -18.17
CA THR A 94 -13.08 12.48 -17.22
C THR A 94 -11.71 12.26 -16.60
N LEU A 95 -11.58 12.36 -15.28
CA LEU A 95 -10.32 12.11 -14.55
C LEU A 95 -9.75 10.75 -14.99
N ALA A 96 -8.54 10.76 -15.53
CA ALA A 96 -7.86 9.54 -15.96
C ALA A 96 -7.59 8.64 -14.74
N ALA A 97 -7.69 7.31 -14.94
CA ALA A 97 -7.38 6.34 -13.91
C ALA A 97 -5.95 6.52 -13.37
N PRO A 98 -5.70 6.25 -12.07
CA PRO A 98 -4.36 6.32 -11.51
C PRO A 98 -3.33 5.52 -12.33
N GLY A 99 -2.14 6.05 -12.54
CA GLY A 99 -1.08 5.40 -13.33
C GLY A 99 -0.66 4.01 -12.82
N ILE A 100 -0.98 3.68 -11.56
CA ILE A 100 -0.76 2.35 -10.98
C ILE A 100 -1.78 1.32 -11.44
N PHE A 101 -2.96 1.73 -11.93
CA PHE A 101 -3.99 0.80 -12.39
C PHE A 101 -3.54 0.07 -13.66
N TYR A 102 -3.84 -1.21 -13.71
CA TYR A 102 -3.73 -2.02 -14.92
C TYR A 102 -4.83 -1.61 -15.90
N PRO A 103 -4.67 -1.87 -17.21
CA PRO A 103 -5.70 -1.57 -18.18
C PRO A 103 -7.04 -2.18 -17.76
N PHE A 104 -8.12 -1.43 -17.90
CA PHE A 104 -9.48 -1.84 -17.56
C PHE A 104 -10.53 -1.12 -18.42
N GLY A 105 -11.78 -1.54 -18.29
CA GLY A 105 -12.91 -1.01 -19.02
C GLY A 105 -13.06 -1.58 -20.42
N SER A 106 -13.97 -1.00 -21.22
CA SER A 106 -14.30 -1.52 -22.55
C SER A 106 -13.11 -1.54 -23.52
N ALA A 107 -12.21 -0.58 -23.43
CA ALA A 107 -11.01 -0.52 -24.26
C ALA A 107 -10.01 -1.65 -23.95
N ALA A 108 -10.04 -2.20 -22.73
CA ALA A 108 -9.24 -3.34 -22.33
C ALA A 108 -9.92 -4.69 -22.62
N GLY A 109 -11.15 -4.68 -23.09
CA GLY A 109 -11.92 -5.89 -23.37
C GLY A 109 -12.58 -6.51 -22.13
N ASP A 110 -12.77 -5.74 -21.07
CA ASP A 110 -13.34 -6.24 -19.81
C ASP A 110 -14.75 -6.81 -19.96
N THR A 111 -14.98 -7.89 -19.24
CA THR A 111 -16.32 -8.37 -18.91
C THR A 111 -16.83 -7.57 -17.72
N ARG A 112 -18.09 -7.10 -17.78
CA ARG A 112 -18.74 -6.36 -16.71
C ARG A 112 -19.63 -7.25 -15.87
N ASN A 113 -19.64 -7.06 -14.58
CA ASN A 113 -20.69 -7.60 -13.72
C ASN A 113 -22.02 -6.92 -14.01
N ALA A 114 -23.11 -7.61 -13.70
CA ALA A 114 -24.42 -6.98 -13.69
C ALA A 114 -24.46 -5.80 -12.72
N ALA A 115 -25.11 -4.71 -13.15
CA ALA A 115 -25.34 -3.55 -12.32
C ALA A 115 -26.52 -3.83 -11.37
N VAL A 116 -26.24 -4.52 -10.30
CA VAL A 116 -27.20 -4.91 -9.25
C VAL A 116 -26.52 -4.75 -7.90
N ASP A 117 -27.29 -4.32 -6.90
CA ASP A 117 -26.86 -4.31 -5.53
C ASP A 117 -26.58 -5.74 -5.03
N ASP A 118 -25.54 -5.93 -4.22
CA ASP A 118 -25.12 -7.23 -3.66
C ASP A 118 -24.85 -8.33 -4.72
N GLY A 119 -24.54 -7.96 -5.95
CA GLY A 119 -24.34 -8.90 -7.06
C GLY A 119 -22.95 -9.51 -7.10
N SER A 120 -22.81 -10.50 -7.96
CA SER A 120 -21.55 -11.19 -8.26
C SER A 120 -21.46 -11.53 -9.73
N SER A 121 -20.25 -11.80 -10.23
CA SER A 121 -20.08 -12.41 -11.53
C SER A 121 -20.66 -13.82 -11.55
N SER A 122 -20.95 -14.34 -12.74
CA SER A 122 -20.98 -15.79 -12.94
C SER A 122 -19.63 -16.39 -12.60
N VAL A 123 -19.56 -17.72 -12.46
CA VAL A 123 -18.30 -18.42 -12.30
C VAL A 123 -17.33 -18.05 -13.44
N ILE A 124 -16.11 -17.65 -13.07
CA ILE A 124 -15.05 -17.31 -14.01
C ILE A 124 -14.04 -18.45 -14.01
N PRO A 125 -13.99 -19.33 -15.01
CA PRO A 125 -12.91 -20.28 -15.17
C PRO A 125 -11.59 -19.53 -15.36
N LEU A 126 -10.56 -19.86 -14.58
CA LEU A 126 -9.23 -19.25 -14.71
C LEU A 126 -8.50 -19.88 -15.89
N LEU A 127 -7.94 -19.05 -16.79
CA LEU A 127 -7.12 -19.49 -17.93
C LEU A 127 -5.80 -20.12 -17.51
N SER A 128 -5.36 -19.86 -16.28
CA SER A 128 -4.28 -20.53 -15.60
C SER A 128 -4.64 -20.73 -14.13
N PRO A 129 -4.38 -21.90 -13.53
CA PRO A 129 -4.66 -22.11 -12.11
C PRO A 129 -3.95 -21.09 -11.25
N PHE A 130 -4.61 -20.59 -10.21
CA PHE A 130 -4.04 -19.63 -9.27
C PHE A 130 -3.71 -20.32 -7.95
N LEU A 131 -2.45 -20.24 -7.55
CA LEU A 131 -1.96 -20.81 -6.30
C LEU A 131 -2.11 -19.78 -5.17
N PHE A 132 -2.94 -20.09 -4.18
CA PHE A 132 -3.21 -19.21 -3.05
C PHE A 132 -2.91 -19.97 -1.74
N PHE A 133 -1.79 -19.65 -1.11
CA PHE A 133 -1.29 -20.26 0.12
C PHE A 133 -1.32 -21.80 0.09
N GLY A 134 -0.74 -22.38 -0.97
CA GLY A 134 -0.64 -23.82 -1.17
C GLY A 134 -1.90 -24.50 -1.71
N ARG A 135 -3.01 -23.78 -1.89
CA ARG A 135 -4.24 -24.26 -2.53
C ARG A 135 -4.36 -23.74 -3.95
N THR A 136 -4.69 -24.63 -4.88
CA THR A 136 -4.82 -24.31 -6.29
C THR A 136 -6.29 -24.09 -6.64
N HIS A 137 -6.62 -22.91 -7.14
CA HIS A 137 -7.96 -22.52 -7.59
C HIS A 137 -8.04 -22.51 -9.11
N GLN A 138 -9.15 -23.02 -9.66
CA GLN A 138 -9.41 -23.11 -11.09
C GLN A 138 -10.52 -22.15 -11.54
N GLN A 139 -11.15 -21.48 -10.59
CA GLN A 139 -12.26 -20.56 -10.81
C GLN A 139 -12.22 -19.43 -9.78
N ILE A 140 -12.93 -18.35 -10.09
CA ILE A 140 -13.04 -17.19 -9.20
C ILE A 140 -14.39 -16.49 -9.43
N TYR A 141 -14.83 -15.73 -8.45
CA TYR A 141 -15.98 -14.83 -8.52
C TYR A 141 -15.54 -13.42 -8.15
N VAL A 142 -16.02 -12.44 -8.90
CA VAL A 142 -15.88 -11.01 -8.59
C VAL A 142 -17.18 -10.55 -7.97
N ASN A 143 -17.16 -10.19 -6.69
CA ASN A 143 -18.36 -9.79 -5.95
C ASN A 143 -18.45 -8.26 -5.92
N ASN A 144 -19.64 -7.71 -6.19
CA ASN A 144 -19.85 -6.25 -6.33
C ASN A 144 -19.43 -5.49 -5.06
N ASN A 145 -19.57 -6.11 -3.90
CA ASN A 145 -19.16 -5.57 -2.60
C ASN A 145 -17.64 -5.60 -2.33
N GLY A 146 -16.82 -5.63 -3.38
CA GLY A 146 -15.40 -5.29 -3.28
C GLY A 146 -14.45 -6.43 -2.92
N HIS A 147 -14.85 -7.68 -3.11
CA HIS A 147 -14.02 -8.85 -2.79
C HIS A 147 -14.09 -9.96 -3.82
N LEU A 148 -13.09 -10.82 -3.80
CA LEU A 148 -13.00 -12.02 -4.65
C LEU A 148 -13.16 -13.27 -3.79
N THR A 149 -13.89 -14.24 -4.31
CA THR A 149 -14.06 -15.58 -3.72
C THR A 149 -13.79 -16.67 -4.76
N PHE A 150 -13.40 -17.87 -4.31
CA PHE A 150 -12.99 -18.93 -5.24
C PHE A 150 -14.03 -20.05 -5.38
N ASN A 151 -14.73 -20.37 -4.30
CA ASN A 151 -15.61 -21.55 -4.28
C ASN A 151 -17.04 -21.25 -4.68
N GLN A 152 -17.55 -20.10 -4.29
CA GLN A 152 -18.92 -19.65 -4.51
C GLN A 152 -19.00 -18.13 -4.57
N PRO A 153 -20.00 -17.54 -5.24
CA PRO A 153 -20.25 -16.12 -5.20
C PRO A 153 -20.65 -15.69 -3.78
N SER A 154 -20.54 -14.40 -3.49
CA SER A 154 -20.91 -13.83 -2.20
C SER A 154 -21.69 -12.53 -2.38
N ASP A 155 -22.85 -12.48 -1.75
CA ASP A 155 -23.72 -11.30 -1.64
C ASP A 155 -23.49 -10.51 -0.34
N GLN A 156 -22.49 -10.91 0.45
CA GLN A 156 -22.21 -10.30 1.74
C GLN A 156 -21.72 -8.85 1.59
N TYR A 157 -22.50 -7.91 2.08
CA TYR A 157 -22.17 -6.48 2.09
C TYR A 157 -21.55 -6.00 3.40
N ILE A 158 -21.76 -6.74 4.50
CA ILE A 158 -21.10 -6.47 5.78
C ILE A 158 -19.88 -7.37 5.91
N PRO A 159 -18.65 -6.82 5.90
CA PRO A 159 -17.45 -7.61 6.08
C PRO A 159 -17.36 -8.12 7.53
N TYR A 160 -16.81 -9.31 7.69
CA TYR A 160 -16.31 -9.77 8.97
C TYR A 160 -14.81 -9.46 9.08
N PRO A 161 -14.31 -9.19 10.30
CA PRO A 161 -12.90 -8.87 10.48
C PRO A 161 -12.00 -10.09 10.19
N PHE A 162 -10.82 -9.85 9.61
CA PHE A 162 -9.79 -10.87 9.49
C PHE A 162 -8.90 -10.89 10.75
N PRO A 163 -8.54 -12.05 11.31
CA PRO A 163 -8.86 -13.42 10.86
C PRO A 163 -10.30 -13.84 11.19
N ALA A 164 -11.00 -14.44 10.24
CA ALA A 164 -12.37 -14.91 10.40
C ALA A 164 -12.48 -16.24 11.19
N ASN A 165 -11.38 -16.99 11.29
CA ASN A 165 -11.27 -18.28 12.00
C ASN A 165 -12.33 -19.32 11.59
N GLY A 166 -12.60 -19.45 10.30
CA GLY A 166 -13.57 -20.42 9.79
C GLY A 166 -14.21 -20.01 8.45
N GLY A 167 -13.82 -18.88 7.88
CA GLY A 167 -14.27 -18.41 6.58
C GLY A 167 -13.62 -19.14 5.40
N PRO A 168 -14.08 -18.86 4.17
CA PRO A 168 -13.46 -19.34 2.94
C PRO A 168 -12.15 -18.60 2.63
N ASP A 169 -11.43 -19.06 1.59
CA ASP A 169 -10.40 -18.26 0.94
C ASP A 169 -11.03 -17.01 0.31
N ILE A 170 -10.57 -15.83 0.72
CA ILE A 170 -11.12 -14.54 0.30
C ILE A 170 -10.00 -13.51 0.08
N ILE A 171 -10.17 -12.68 -0.94
CA ILE A 171 -9.32 -11.51 -1.20
C ILE A 171 -10.24 -10.28 -1.20
N ALA A 172 -10.11 -9.46 -0.18
CA ALA A 172 -10.86 -8.21 -0.02
C ALA A 172 -10.04 -7.05 -0.60
N GLY A 173 -10.43 -6.57 -1.78
CA GLY A 173 -9.85 -5.36 -2.35
C GLY A 173 -10.25 -4.15 -1.51
N LEU A 174 -11.54 -3.98 -1.31
CA LEU A 174 -12.18 -3.10 -0.34
C LEU A 174 -13.58 -3.63 -0.12
N TRP A 175 -13.73 -4.59 0.80
CA TRP A 175 -15.00 -5.21 1.10
C TRP A 175 -15.84 -4.29 2.00
N THR A 176 -16.98 -3.90 1.48
CA THR A 176 -17.99 -3.07 2.14
C THR A 176 -19.24 -3.03 1.28
N ASP A 177 -20.29 -2.39 1.74
CA ASP A 177 -21.54 -2.20 1.04
C ASP A 177 -21.39 -1.22 -0.13
N LEU A 178 -21.18 -1.76 -1.35
CA LEU A 178 -20.95 -1.05 -2.61
C LEU A 178 -22.08 -1.30 -3.58
N ASP A 179 -22.66 -0.24 -4.13
CA ASP A 179 -23.81 -0.31 -5.05
C ASP A 179 -23.45 0.15 -6.47
N ASN A 180 -23.09 -0.79 -7.37
CA ASN A 180 -22.88 -0.49 -8.78
C ASN A 180 -24.18 -0.42 -9.60
N HIS A 181 -25.33 -0.66 -9.00
CA HIS A 181 -26.63 -0.40 -9.63
C HIS A 181 -26.87 1.10 -9.73
N ALA A 182 -26.50 1.87 -8.71
CA ALA A 182 -26.67 3.31 -8.71
C ALA A 182 -25.75 3.98 -9.75
N ARG A 183 -24.49 3.58 -9.79
CA ARG A 183 -23.47 4.00 -10.78
C ARG A 183 -22.14 3.25 -10.57
N GLY A 184 -21.16 3.56 -11.41
CA GLY A 184 -19.87 2.89 -11.41
C GLY A 184 -19.92 1.56 -12.14
N VAL A 185 -18.78 0.92 -12.23
CA VAL A 185 -18.64 -0.34 -12.98
C VAL A 185 -17.76 -1.29 -12.21
N VAL A 186 -18.22 -2.53 -12.06
CA VAL A 186 -17.39 -3.67 -11.64
C VAL A 186 -17.07 -4.49 -12.87
N SER A 187 -15.79 -4.69 -13.16
CA SER A 187 -15.35 -5.39 -14.36
C SER A 187 -14.09 -6.22 -14.14
N TYR A 188 -13.84 -7.16 -15.03
CA TYR A 188 -12.66 -8.02 -14.95
C TYR A 188 -12.17 -8.47 -16.33
N HIS A 189 -10.87 -8.80 -16.40
CA HIS A 189 -10.26 -9.40 -17.59
C HIS A 189 -9.11 -10.33 -17.22
N GLN A 190 -8.80 -11.29 -18.12
CA GLN A 190 -7.67 -12.20 -18.00
C GLN A 190 -6.71 -12.02 -19.17
N TYR A 191 -5.40 -12.01 -18.88
CA TYR A 191 -4.35 -11.86 -19.86
C TYR A 191 -3.39 -13.05 -19.79
N THR A 192 -3.08 -13.63 -20.98
CA THR A 192 -2.07 -14.70 -21.14
C THR A 192 -0.95 -14.28 -22.07
N SER A 193 -0.98 -13.06 -22.60
CA SER A 193 0.03 -12.49 -23.51
C SER A 193 -0.03 -10.96 -23.49
N GLY A 194 0.93 -10.31 -24.13
CA GLY A 194 0.94 -8.86 -24.39
C GLY A 194 1.58 -8.02 -23.30
N SER A 195 1.43 -6.71 -23.42
CA SER A 195 2.11 -5.69 -22.59
C SER A 195 1.73 -5.78 -21.10
N VAL A 196 0.56 -6.31 -20.78
CA VAL A 196 0.11 -6.48 -19.39
C VAL A 196 0.98 -7.48 -18.66
N LEU A 197 1.39 -8.59 -19.30
CA LEU A 197 2.31 -9.57 -18.72
C LEU A 197 3.72 -8.97 -18.53
N THR A 198 4.17 -8.18 -19.51
CA THR A 198 5.46 -7.47 -19.42
C THR A 198 5.46 -6.53 -18.22
N ARG A 199 4.39 -5.74 -18.05
CA ARG A 199 4.21 -4.85 -16.90
C ARG A 199 4.17 -5.63 -15.59
N ALA A 200 3.40 -6.71 -15.52
CA ALA A 200 3.30 -7.55 -14.32
C ALA A 200 4.66 -8.15 -13.94
N THR A 201 5.42 -8.62 -14.93
CA THR A 201 6.80 -9.10 -14.73
C THR A 201 7.69 -8.02 -14.13
N GLN A 202 7.65 -6.80 -14.68
CA GLN A 202 8.43 -5.67 -14.17
C GLN A 202 8.01 -5.26 -12.76
N ASP A 203 6.69 -5.11 -12.52
CA ASP A 203 6.16 -4.75 -11.21
C ASP A 203 6.61 -5.76 -10.13
N ILE A 204 6.45 -7.06 -10.40
CA ILE A 204 6.85 -8.10 -9.44
C ILE A 204 8.35 -8.11 -9.20
N ASN A 205 9.19 -8.04 -10.24
CA ASN A 205 10.65 -8.02 -10.06
C ASN A 205 11.12 -6.76 -9.33
N ASN A 206 10.45 -5.62 -9.50
CA ASN A 206 10.73 -4.40 -8.75
C ASN A 206 10.33 -4.52 -7.27
N HIS A 207 9.20 -5.14 -6.98
CA HIS A 207 8.69 -5.27 -5.61
C HIS A 207 9.35 -6.43 -4.84
N PHE A 208 9.82 -7.44 -5.55
CA PHE A 208 10.48 -8.64 -5.00
C PHE A 208 11.84 -8.87 -5.66
N PRO A 209 12.83 -8.00 -5.47
CA PRO A 209 14.08 -7.97 -6.25
C PRO A 209 14.96 -9.22 -6.08
N ASN A 210 14.68 -10.07 -5.09
CA ASN A 210 15.38 -11.32 -4.87
C ASN A 210 14.77 -12.50 -5.64
N LEU A 211 13.72 -12.26 -6.44
CA LEU A 211 13.08 -13.26 -7.28
C LEU A 211 13.42 -12.98 -8.75
N ILE A 212 13.58 -14.06 -9.51
CA ILE A 212 13.57 -14.01 -10.98
C ILE A 212 12.19 -14.50 -11.41
N PHE A 213 11.33 -13.57 -11.79
CA PHE A 213 9.94 -13.85 -12.11
C PHE A 213 9.58 -13.43 -13.54
N SER A 214 8.76 -14.22 -14.18
CA SER A 214 8.11 -13.88 -15.44
C SER A 214 6.64 -14.25 -15.36
N ALA A 215 5.76 -13.28 -15.56
CA ALA A 215 4.32 -13.48 -15.55
C ALA A 215 3.89 -14.30 -16.77
N SER A 216 3.08 -15.32 -16.56
CA SER A 216 2.44 -16.11 -17.60
C SER A 216 0.93 -15.87 -17.67
N TRP A 217 0.35 -15.33 -16.61
CA TRP A 217 -1.06 -15.03 -16.51
C TRP A 217 -1.30 -13.88 -15.53
N VAL A 218 -2.26 -13.02 -15.90
CA VAL A 218 -2.72 -11.90 -15.07
C VAL A 218 -4.24 -11.85 -15.10
N PHE A 219 -4.87 -11.73 -13.94
CA PHE A 219 -6.29 -11.43 -13.78
C PHE A 219 -6.43 -10.04 -13.17
N VAL A 220 -7.27 -9.20 -13.74
CA VAL A 220 -7.54 -7.85 -13.24
C VAL A 220 -9.02 -7.75 -12.93
N ALA A 221 -9.37 -7.43 -11.69
CA ALA A 221 -10.71 -7.04 -11.29
C ALA A 221 -10.70 -5.57 -10.87
N THR A 222 -11.62 -4.77 -11.39
CA THR A 222 -11.69 -3.33 -11.17
C THR A 222 -13.07 -2.94 -10.68
N TRP A 223 -13.11 -2.19 -9.61
CA TRP A 223 -14.25 -1.39 -9.17
C TRP A 223 -13.93 0.06 -9.54
N ASP A 224 -14.67 0.60 -10.50
CA ASP A 224 -14.44 1.95 -11.01
C ASP A 224 -15.59 2.87 -10.65
N LYS A 225 -15.32 3.84 -9.76
CA LYS A 225 -16.26 4.86 -9.30
C LYS A 225 -17.58 4.30 -8.74
N VAL A 226 -17.49 3.17 -8.05
CA VAL A 226 -18.63 2.53 -7.40
C VAL A 226 -18.93 3.28 -6.09
N PRO A 227 -20.18 3.72 -5.87
CA PRO A 227 -20.57 4.39 -4.63
C PRO A 227 -20.82 3.39 -3.50
N TYR A 228 -20.88 3.89 -2.27
CA TYR A 228 -21.41 3.13 -1.14
C TYR A 228 -22.94 3.13 -1.15
N TYR A 229 -23.56 2.04 -0.76
CA TYR A 229 -25.00 1.99 -0.51
C TYR A 229 -25.35 2.71 0.82
N PRO A 230 -26.43 3.48 0.91
CA PRO A 230 -27.28 4.03 -0.17
C PRO A 230 -26.77 5.38 -0.71
N ILE A 231 -25.51 5.74 -0.46
CA ILE A 231 -24.95 7.08 -0.72
C ILE A 231 -24.40 7.17 -2.13
N SER A 232 -25.26 7.32 -3.12
CA SER A 232 -24.94 7.26 -4.55
C SER A 232 -24.02 8.37 -5.07
N ASN A 233 -23.74 9.42 -4.31
CA ASN A 233 -22.82 10.51 -4.68
C ASN A 233 -21.37 10.28 -4.25
N THR A 234 -21.05 9.17 -3.58
CA THR A 234 -19.67 8.77 -3.27
C THR A 234 -19.02 8.09 -4.47
N GLU A 235 -17.69 8.06 -4.51
CA GLU A 235 -16.91 7.36 -5.54
C GLU A 235 -15.79 6.57 -4.90
N THR A 236 -15.67 5.31 -5.32
CA THR A 236 -14.64 4.40 -4.84
C THR A 236 -14.04 3.65 -6.02
N SER A 237 -12.72 3.77 -6.19
CA SER A 237 -12.01 3.13 -7.31
C SER A 237 -10.80 2.37 -6.81
N PHE A 238 -10.77 1.07 -7.08
CA PHE A 238 -9.65 0.19 -6.74
C PHE A 238 -9.59 -1.03 -7.67
N GLN A 239 -8.45 -1.72 -7.65
CA GLN A 239 -8.23 -2.96 -8.40
C GLN A 239 -7.64 -4.04 -7.50
N VAL A 240 -8.01 -5.28 -7.79
CA VAL A 240 -7.29 -6.48 -7.36
C VAL A 240 -6.71 -7.15 -8.60
N VAL A 241 -5.39 -7.34 -8.60
CA VAL A 241 -4.67 -7.97 -9.70
C VAL A 241 -4.03 -9.26 -9.19
N LEU A 242 -4.40 -10.39 -9.78
CA LEU A 242 -3.76 -11.67 -9.51
C LEU A 242 -2.75 -11.95 -10.61
N ILE A 243 -1.56 -12.36 -10.23
CA ILE A 243 -0.45 -12.60 -11.15
C ILE A 243 0.14 -13.98 -10.85
N SER A 244 0.32 -14.81 -11.86
CA SER A 244 1.05 -16.07 -11.73
C SER A 244 2.10 -16.25 -12.82
N GLY A 245 3.13 -17.03 -12.49
CA GLY A 245 4.19 -17.43 -13.41
C GLY A 245 5.14 -18.42 -12.74
N SER A 246 5.50 -19.49 -13.45
CA SER A 246 6.30 -20.58 -12.87
C SER A 246 5.60 -21.17 -11.64
N SER A 247 6.28 -21.12 -10.48
CA SER A 247 5.74 -21.64 -9.21
C SER A 247 5.29 -20.52 -8.26
N PHE A 248 5.22 -19.26 -8.75
CA PHE A 248 4.92 -18.08 -7.92
C PHE A 248 3.57 -17.49 -8.26
N SER A 249 2.90 -16.98 -7.24
CA SER A 249 1.69 -16.17 -7.41
C SER A 249 1.69 -14.96 -6.47
N PHE A 250 1.07 -13.90 -6.96
CA PHE A 250 1.06 -12.61 -6.29
C PHE A 250 -0.32 -11.96 -6.37
N ILE A 251 -0.62 -11.13 -5.38
CA ILE A 251 -1.74 -10.20 -5.39
C ILE A 251 -1.17 -8.78 -5.39
N LEU A 252 -1.67 -7.93 -6.30
CA LEU A 252 -1.52 -6.48 -6.16
C LEU A 252 -2.89 -5.90 -5.87
N MET A 253 -2.96 -5.00 -4.90
CA MET A 253 -4.13 -4.17 -4.62
C MET A 253 -3.74 -2.73 -4.94
N ASN A 254 -4.46 -2.12 -5.88
CA ASN A 254 -4.22 -0.75 -6.33
C ASN A 254 -5.40 0.12 -5.92
N TYR A 255 -5.13 1.22 -5.24
CA TYR A 255 -6.13 2.14 -4.72
C TYR A 255 -6.07 3.49 -5.41
N GLY A 256 -7.19 3.91 -5.98
CA GLY A 256 -7.45 5.26 -6.47
C GLY A 256 -8.15 6.11 -5.43
N ASP A 257 -9.08 6.94 -5.88
CA ASP A 257 -9.89 7.72 -4.97
C ASP A 257 -10.90 6.83 -4.23
N ILE A 258 -10.92 6.96 -2.92
CA ILE A 258 -11.82 6.24 -2.02
C ILE A 258 -12.49 7.27 -1.10
N ALA A 259 -13.80 7.35 -1.17
CA ALA A 259 -14.57 8.23 -0.31
C ALA A 259 -14.54 7.72 1.15
N VAL A 260 -14.57 8.64 2.09
CA VAL A 260 -14.78 8.30 3.51
C VAL A 260 -16.19 7.76 3.73
N THR A 261 -16.33 6.87 4.71
CA THR A 261 -17.62 6.24 5.02
C THR A 261 -17.73 5.90 6.50
N GLY A 262 -18.95 5.73 6.99
CA GLY A 262 -19.23 5.14 8.30
C GLY A 262 -19.51 3.64 8.25
N HIS A 263 -19.45 3.02 7.07
CA HIS A 263 -19.64 1.58 6.92
C HIS A 263 -18.49 0.77 7.52
N GLN A 264 -18.77 -0.47 7.83
CA GLN A 264 -17.72 -1.46 8.11
C GLN A 264 -16.97 -1.76 6.81
N LEU A 265 -15.65 -1.87 6.94
CA LEU A 265 -14.74 -2.08 5.81
C LEU A 265 -13.71 -3.14 6.18
N GLU A 266 -13.26 -3.89 5.19
CA GLU A 266 -12.11 -4.78 5.30
C GLU A 266 -11.32 -4.78 4.00
N ALA A 267 -9.98 -4.65 4.07
CA ALA A 267 -9.12 -4.87 2.91
C ALA A 267 -7.90 -5.70 3.31
N GLY A 268 -7.60 -6.68 2.46
CA GLY A 268 -6.55 -7.66 2.73
C GLY A 268 -6.92 -9.03 2.17
N TYR A 269 -6.52 -10.08 2.84
CA TYR A 269 -6.90 -11.44 2.49
C TYR A 269 -7.01 -12.32 3.74
N ASP A 270 -7.80 -13.38 3.63
CA ASP A 270 -7.89 -14.44 4.63
C ASP A 270 -8.03 -15.80 3.95
N THR A 271 -7.44 -16.82 4.58
CA THR A 271 -7.49 -18.19 4.08
C THR A 271 -8.43 -19.04 4.91
N VAL A 272 -8.85 -20.16 4.38
CA VAL A 272 -9.59 -21.18 5.14
C VAL A 272 -8.89 -21.43 6.48
N ASN A 273 -9.67 -21.34 7.58
CA ASN A 273 -9.19 -21.44 8.96
C ASN A 273 -8.15 -20.35 9.36
N SER A 274 -8.03 -19.28 8.60
CA SER A 274 -7.20 -18.12 8.87
C SER A 274 -5.75 -18.44 9.24
N ILE A 275 -5.17 -19.46 8.60
CA ILE A 275 -3.77 -19.82 8.79
C ILE A 275 -2.86 -18.72 8.25
N ASP A 276 -3.23 -18.19 7.09
CA ASP A 276 -2.56 -17.06 6.45
C ASP A 276 -3.59 -15.96 6.21
N PHE A 277 -3.38 -14.80 6.83
CA PHE A 277 -4.24 -13.63 6.68
C PHE A 277 -3.44 -12.35 6.77
N PHE A 278 -3.98 -11.29 6.23
CA PHE A 278 -3.45 -9.94 6.35
C PHE A 278 -4.57 -8.90 6.26
N VAL A 279 -4.53 -7.92 7.14
CA VAL A 279 -5.37 -6.72 7.08
C VAL A 279 -4.49 -5.54 6.70
N ILE A 280 -4.87 -4.81 5.65
CA ILE A 280 -4.16 -3.59 5.30
C ILE A 280 -4.36 -2.55 6.42
N PRO A 281 -3.29 -2.01 7.03
CA PRO A 281 -3.41 -1.08 8.13
C PRO A 281 -4.30 0.11 7.82
N GLY A 282 -5.30 0.35 8.68
CA GLY A 282 -6.27 1.44 8.55
C GLY A 282 -7.42 1.16 7.57
N SER A 283 -7.46 0.00 6.90
CA SER A 283 -8.55 -0.35 5.98
C SER A 283 -9.89 -0.62 6.66
N ASN A 284 -9.89 -0.86 7.96
CA ASN A 284 -11.09 -1.07 8.76
C ASN A 284 -11.59 0.22 9.46
N ASN A 285 -11.06 1.39 9.09
CA ASN A 285 -11.44 2.68 9.62
C ASN A 285 -11.92 3.61 8.50
N GLY A 286 -13.22 3.79 8.40
CA GLY A 286 -13.86 4.57 7.33
C GLY A 286 -13.41 6.03 7.26
N SER A 287 -12.98 6.64 8.37
CA SER A 287 -12.43 8.00 8.37
C SER A 287 -11.02 8.07 7.77
N PHE A 288 -10.27 6.98 7.81
CA PHE A 288 -8.91 6.89 7.27
C PHE A 288 -8.84 6.19 5.91
N ILE A 289 -9.93 5.63 5.44
CA ILE A 289 -9.96 4.76 4.25
C ILE A 289 -9.47 5.50 3.00
N SER A 290 -9.71 6.78 2.87
CA SER A 290 -9.22 7.61 1.76
C SER A 290 -7.69 7.69 1.70
N ASN A 291 -6.99 7.35 2.79
CA ASN A 291 -5.53 7.33 2.81
C ASN A 291 -4.93 6.06 2.16
N LEU A 292 -5.75 5.07 1.80
CA LEU A 292 -5.25 3.88 1.09
C LEU A 292 -4.51 4.25 -0.20
N LYS A 293 -4.95 5.29 -0.92
CA LYS A 293 -4.28 5.80 -2.12
C LYS A 293 -2.84 6.32 -1.89
N ASN A 294 -2.47 6.59 -0.64
CA ASN A 294 -1.13 7.05 -0.26
C ASN A 294 -0.34 5.96 0.48
N SER A 295 -1.01 4.91 0.93
CA SER A 295 -0.39 3.80 1.67
C SER A 295 0.24 2.77 0.74
N SER A 296 1.24 2.03 1.24
CA SER A 296 1.94 1.02 0.44
C SER A 296 2.85 0.16 1.32
N ASN A 297 3.03 -1.10 0.97
CA ASN A 297 4.10 -1.96 1.51
C ASN A 297 5.28 -2.14 0.54
N VAL A 298 5.22 -1.50 -0.64
CA VAL A 298 6.23 -1.62 -1.72
C VAL A 298 6.75 -0.27 -2.23
N HIS A 299 6.58 0.79 -1.44
CA HIS A 299 7.02 2.17 -1.74
C HIS A 299 6.41 2.76 -3.04
N VAL A 300 5.26 2.27 -3.46
CA VAL A 300 4.46 2.81 -4.56
C VAL A 300 3.12 3.25 -3.99
N PRO A 301 2.87 4.56 -3.82
CA PRO A 301 1.63 5.06 -3.23
C PRO A 301 0.39 4.44 -3.87
N GLY A 302 -0.52 3.95 -3.04
CA GLY A 302 -1.74 3.28 -3.46
C GLY A 302 -1.58 1.82 -3.86
N ARG A 303 -0.36 1.24 -3.80
CA ARG A 303 -0.14 -0.16 -4.14
C ARG A 303 0.29 -1.00 -2.95
N TRP A 304 -0.40 -2.11 -2.75
CA TRP A 304 -0.02 -3.18 -1.86
C TRP A 304 0.26 -4.44 -2.67
N ALA A 305 1.36 -5.13 -2.36
CA ALA A 305 1.80 -6.33 -3.09
C ALA A 305 2.09 -7.47 -2.13
N PHE A 306 1.59 -8.66 -2.44
CA PHE A 306 1.73 -9.85 -1.61
C PHE A 306 2.14 -11.05 -2.46
N ARG A 307 3.13 -11.81 -2.00
CA ARG A 307 3.41 -13.14 -2.54
C ARG A 307 2.53 -14.14 -1.81
N VAL A 308 1.80 -14.97 -2.55
CA VAL A 308 0.74 -15.83 -2.01
C VAL A 308 0.79 -17.30 -2.49
N ASP A 309 1.90 -17.73 -3.09
CA ASP A 309 2.05 -19.11 -3.56
C ASP A 309 2.23 -20.12 -2.44
N SER A 310 2.82 -19.71 -1.31
CA SER A 310 3.15 -20.61 -0.21
C SER A 310 2.61 -20.08 1.12
N GLY A 311 1.94 -20.96 1.87
CA GLY A 311 1.50 -20.67 3.24
C GLY A 311 2.64 -20.82 4.27
N ARG A 312 2.38 -20.43 5.50
CA ARG A 312 3.33 -20.48 6.63
C ARG A 312 3.91 -21.87 6.94
N ASN A 313 3.31 -22.93 6.42
CA ASN A 313 3.76 -24.30 6.62
C ASN A 313 4.92 -24.74 5.71
N THR A 314 5.33 -23.93 4.74
CA THR A 314 6.55 -24.19 3.99
C THR A 314 7.67 -23.39 4.64
N SER A 315 8.65 -24.05 5.19
CA SER A 315 9.83 -23.67 5.98
C SER A 315 10.67 -22.45 5.52
N ASN A 316 10.01 -21.38 5.06
CA ASN A 316 10.64 -20.09 4.85
C ASN A 316 10.21 -19.13 5.97
N ASN A 317 10.91 -19.23 7.10
CA ASN A 317 10.84 -18.19 8.12
C ASN A 317 11.24 -16.86 7.46
N ASN A 318 10.28 -16.00 7.21
CA ASN A 318 10.55 -14.62 6.81
C ASN A 318 11.26 -13.94 7.97
N ILE A 319 12.58 -13.78 7.85
CA ILE A 319 13.38 -13.10 8.87
C ILE A 319 13.38 -11.62 8.52
N ILE A 320 12.67 -10.83 9.32
CA ILE A 320 12.73 -9.38 9.26
C ILE A 320 13.82 -8.91 10.23
N GLY A 321 14.82 -8.22 9.72
CA GLY A 321 15.84 -7.58 10.54
C GLY A 321 15.33 -6.21 11.03
N LEU A 322 15.12 -6.05 12.33
CA LEU A 322 14.85 -4.75 12.96
C LEU A 322 16.11 -4.26 13.66
N GLN A 323 16.48 -3.00 13.40
CA GLN A 323 17.50 -2.31 14.15
C GLN A 323 16.85 -1.28 15.08
N MET A 324 17.04 -1.44 16.38
CA MET A 324 16.46 -0.55 17.38
C MET A 324 17.57 0.00 18.30
N LYS A 325 17.43 1.27 18.66
CA LYS A 325 18.21 1.88 19.73
C LYS A 325 17.39 1.82 21.02
N LEU A 326 17.90 1.11 22.02
CA LEU A 326 17.26 0.98 23.33
C LEU A 326 18.10 1.73 24.36
N SER A 327 17.43 2.44 25.26
CA SER A 327 18.02 2.99 26.47
C SER A 327 17.27 2.42 27.68
N SER A 328 18.00 1.97 28.69
CA SER A 328 17.45 1.35 29.89
C SER A 328 18.30 1.70 31.09
N PHE A 329 17.68 1.79 32.25
CA PHE A 329 18.39 1.89 33.54
C PHE A 329 19.02 0.57 33.98
N SER A 330 18.57 -0.56 33.40
CA SER A 330 19.13 -1.89 33.63
C SER A 330 20.19 -2.23 32.59
N ASP A 331 21.21 -3.00 33.01
CA ASP A 331 22.23 -3.49 32.08
C ASP A 331 21.65 -4.51 31.10
N LEU A 332 21.46 -4.07 29.86
CA LEU A 332 20.96 -4.91 28.76
C LEU A 332 21.98 -5.92 28.22
N THR A 333 23.20 -5.98 28.78
CA THR A 333 24.18 -7.00 28.41
C THR A 333 23.90 -8.34 29.10
N GLN A 334 23.14 -8.34 30.18
CA GLN A 334 22.70 -9.55 30.87
C GLN A 334 21.56 -10.21 30.12
N SER A 335 21.63 -11.54 29.96
CA SER A 335 20.67 -12.31 29.15
C SER A 335 19.22 -12.16 29.64
N GLY A 336 18.96 -12.22 30.93
CA GLY A 336 17.61 -12.09 31.48
C GLY A 336 16.98 -10.71 31.23
N ASN A 337 17.76 -9.64 31.24
CA ASN A 337 17.26 -8.30 30.98
C ASN A 337 16.87 -8.11 29.49
N ILE A 338 17.66 -8.65 28.58
CA ILE A 338 17.36 -8.54 27.14
C ILE A 338 16.15 -9.42 26.75
N GLU A 339 15.98 -10.60 27.37
CA GLU A 339 14.81 -11.43 27.13
C GLU A 339 13.53 -10.75 27.59
N SER A 340 13.55 -10.09 28.73
CA SER A 340 12.41 -9.29 29.20
C SER A 340 12.04 -8.18 28.23
N VAL A 341 13.03 -7.49 27.66
CA VAL A 341 12.79 -6.45 26.64
C VAL A 341 12.24 -7.05 25.35
N LEU A 342 12.76 -8.20 24.90
CA LEU A 342 12.23 -8.88 23.71
C LEU A 342 10.78 -9.31 23.90
N GLN A 343 10.39 -9.78 25.09
CA GLN A 343 9.00 -10.11 25.40
C GLN A 343 8.08 -8.87 25.39
N GLN A 344 8.55 -7.75 25.94
CA GLN A 344 7.80 -6.49 25.89
C GLN A 344 7.62 -6.01 24.43
N ILE A 345 8.66 -6.08 23.62
CA ILE A 345 8.59 -5.74 22.18
C ILE A 345 7.61 -6.68 21.48
N LYS A 346 7.68 -7.99 21.74
CA LYS A 346 6.73 -8.96 21.20
C LYS A 346 5.30 -8.59 21.53
N GLN A 347 5.01 -8.26 22.80
CA GLN A 347 3.68 -7.87 23.25
C GLN A 347 3.18 -6.61 22.52
N VAL A 348 4.05 -5.61 22.36
CA VAL A 348 3.71 -4.40 21.59
C VAL A 348 3.41 -4.75 20.14
N LEU A 349 4.25 -5.55 19.48
CA LEU A 349 4.04 -5.96 18.08
C LEU A 349 2.74 -6.75 17.91
N VAL A 350 2.41 -7.63 18.84
CA VAL A 350 1.12 -8.37 18.86
C VAL A 350 -0.06 -7.40 19.02
N ASN A 351 0.05 -6.40 19.90
CA ASN A 351 -0.97 -5.36 20.06
C ASN A 351 -1.14 -4.49 18.79
N TYR A 352 -0.12 -4.40 17.95
CA TYR A 352 -0.19 -3.82 16.61
C TYR A 352 -0.54 -4.83 15.51
N HIS A 353 -1.24 -5.91 15.90
CA HIS A 353 -1.78 -6.93 15.01
C HIS A 353 -0.75 -7.82 14.29
N LEU A 354 0.49 -7.91 14.79
CA LEU A 354 1.37 -8.98 14.34
C LEU A 354 0.96 -10.32 14.97
N PRO A 355 1.17 -11.44 14.28
CA PRO A 355 0.82 -12.76 14.79
C PRO A 355 1.47 -13.06 16.14
N SER A 356 0.72 -13.64 17.08
CA SER A 356 1.23 -13.97 18.43
C SER A 356 2.37 -15.00 18.45
N ASN A 357 2.53 -15.75 17.35
CA ASN A 357 3.58 -16.77 17.18
C ASN A 357 4.89 -16.21 16.60
N ILE A 358 5.06 -14.87 16.49
CA ILE A 358 6.34 -14.29 16.11
C ILE A 358 7.44 -14.69 17.12
N GLU A 359 8.59 -15.02 16.59
CA GLU A 359 9.79 -15.29 17.40
C GLU A 359 10.78 -14.13 17.22
N LEU A 360 11.14 -13.47 18.31
CA LEU A 360 12.15 -12.43 18.31
C LEU A 360 13.49 -13.02 18.72
N LYS A 361 14.51 -12.86 17.86
CA LYS A 361 15.88 -13.32 18.14
C LYS A 361 16.84 -12.13 18.07
N LEU A 362 17.64 -11.98 19.09
CA LEU A 362 18.72 -11.01 19.09
C LEU A 362 19.87 -11.50 18.18
N ARG A 363 20.17 -10.76 17.11
CA ARG A 363 21.27 -11.09 16.19
C ARG A 363 22.60 -10.45 16.57
N LYS A 364 22.56 -9.18 16.98
CA LYS A 364 23.78 -8.42 17.30
C LYS A 364 23.49 -7.37 18.36
N ARG A 365 24.40 -7.22 19.31
CA ARG A 365 24.41 -6.13 20.28
C ARG A 365 25.58 -5.20 19.95
N GLN A 366 25.37 -3.91 20.04
CA GLN A 366 26.43 -2.92 19.98
C GLN A 366 26.18 -1.87 21.07
N LYS A 367 27.10 -1.75 21.99
CA LYS A 367 27.06 -0.67 22.99
C LYS A 367 27.41 0.61 22.27
N LEU A 368 26.53 1.59 22.32
CA LEU A 368 26.84 2.95 21.88
C LEU A 368 27.45 3.67 23.09
N ASN A 369 28.65 4.14 22.94
CA ASN A 369 29.24 5.04 23.96
C ASN A 369 28.44 6.34 23.93
N PRO A 370 28.22 6.96 25.12
CA PRO A 370 27.45 8.19 25.25
C PRO A 370 28.04 9.35 24.47
#